data_30bacf6f60427f249aaefb667e38a4b5
#
_entry.id   30bacf6f60427f249aaefb667e38a4b5
#
_cell.length_a   1.000
_cell.length_b   1.000
_cell.length_c   1.000
_cell.angle_alpha   90.00
_cell.angle_beta   90.00
_cell.angle_gamma   90.00
#
_symmetry.space_group_name_H-M   'P 1'
#
loop_
_entity.id
_entity.type
_entity.pdbx_description
1 polymer ?
#
loop_
_entity_poly.entity_id
_entity_poly.type
_entity_poly.pdbx_seq_one_letter_code
_entity_poly.pdbx_strand_id
1 'polypeptide(L)'
;MFDTEEAIEQHQQAAMMQGDYSHTGQSTVSGVSDIPSATISVDSSGYYMVEDATSVNGKKTTASLVMLNSAEPNATITLKNSSIPTISKKVQEDDNNIGWNDIGDYNIGQTIPFKYETKVPNMDGYDTYKFVFHDKADSAITLDKNSIKVTIGGKTVDASKYSTNATDGDTFDITFNDLKTAVTGITQGQAIVVTYNGQINENAAKQFAGKDGYKNRVHLTFSNNANDASSTGTTEEDTVTVFTYKIQGNKVSTDQTKLKGAKFKLYTDQNCTQELKVKSVSGVYVAGGTTSTDIVSGDNGGFTIAGLDSGTYYLKETEAPSGYKKLDNPIKIVLTANYKGDRQAYAEGQNPLTSFTATADNKNLSTNVDQNTASLTITNSKGSKLPSTGSAMTMVTVCAGAVIVAVANKKRQD
;
A
#
# COMPACT_ATOMS: atom_id res chain seq x y z
N MET A 1 0.31 -45.67 -33.68
CA MET A 1 1.06 -44.38 -33.77
C MET A 1 0.03 -43.32 -33.53
N PHE A 2 0.24 -42.48 -32.54
CA PHE A 2 -0.72 -41.43 -32.22
C PHE A 2 -0.41 -40.21 -33.13
N ASP A 3 -1.40 -39.79 -33.90
CA ASP A 3 -1.21 -38.70 -34.88
C ASP A 3 -1.62 -37.31 -34.36
N THR A 4 -2.23 -37.27 -33.18
CA THR A 4 -2.66 -36.02 -32.54
C THR A 4 -2.45 -36.04 -31.05
N GLU A 5 -2.25 -34.89 -30.44
CA GLU A 5 -2.10 -34.70 -29.00
C GLU A 5 -3.33 -35.18 -28.23
N GLU A 6 -4.53 -34.92 -28.78
CA GLU A 6 -5.80 -35.37 -28.22
C GLU A 6 -5.88 -36.91 -28.12
N ALA A 7 -5.34 -37.64 -29.13
CA ALA A 7 -5.26 -39.08 -29.08
C ALA A 7 -4.26 -39.58 -28.01
N ILE A 8 -3.18 -38.84 -27.76
CA ILE A 8 -2.22 -39.14 -26.69
C ILE A 8 -2.87 -38.92 -25.33
N GLU A 9 -3.58 -37.80 -25.12
CA GLU A 9 -4.28 -37.49 -23.86
C GLU A 9 -5.39 -38.52 -23.58
N GLN A 10 -6.19 -38.91 -24.59
CA GLN A 10 -7.23 -39.95 -24.43
C GLN A 10 -6.63 -41.29 -24.09
N HIS A 11 -5.49 -41.65 -24.67
CA HIS A 11 -4.81 -42.91 -24.36
C HIS A 11 -4.21 -42.87 -22.94
N GLN A 12 -3.64 -41.75 -22.53
CA GLN A 12 -3.14 -41.53 -21.18
C GLN A 12 -4.26 -41.67 -20.13
N GLN A 13 -5.41 -41.02 -20.38
CA GLN A 13 -6.58 -41.13 -19.49
C GLN A 13 -7.12 -42.57 -19.44
N ALA A 14 -7.19 -43.25 -20.58
CA ALA A 14 -7.64 -44.64 -20.64
C ALA A 14 -6.69 -45.57 -19.90
N ALA A 15 -5.37 -45.42 -20.05
CA ALA A 15 -4.37 -46.21 -19.36
C ALA A 15 -4.41 -45.96 -17.84
N MET A 16 -4.58 -44.72 -17.40
CA MET A 16 -4.79 -44.36 -15.97
C MET A 16 -6.04 -45.01 -15.39
N MET A 17 -7.13 -45.08 -16.14
CA MET A 17 -8.39 -45.71 -15.69
C MET A 17 -8.33 -47.25 -15.67
N GLN A 18 -7.45 -47.89 -16.45
CA GLN A 18 -7.32 -49.35 -16.55
C GLN A 18 -6.23 -49.89 -15.63
N GLY A 19 -5.40 -49.08 -14.99
CA GLY A 19 -4.36 -49.54 -14.07
C GLY A 19 -3.14 -50.17 -14.76
N ASP A 20 -2.95 -49.95 -16.05
CA ASP A 20 -1.81 -50.45 -16.84
C ASP A 20 -0.48 -49.71 -16.61
N TYR A 21 -0.42 -48.97 -15.49
CA TYR A 21 0.79 -48.23 -15.09
C TYR A 21 1.68 -49.09 -14.17
N SER A 22 2.87 -49.42 -14.63
CA SER A 22 3.94 -49.89 -13.73
C SER A 22 4.92 -48.71 -13.50
N HIS A 23 5.14 -48.35 -12.25
CA HIS A 23 6.23 -47.46 -11.89
C HIS A 23 7.55 -48.18 -12.02
N THR A 24 8.33 -47.84 -13.05
CA THR A 24 9.60 -48.51 -13.35
C THR A 24 10.82 -47.79 -12.79
N GLY A 25 10.68 -46.58 -12.31
CA GLY A 25 11.75 -45.81 -11.66
C GLY A 25 11.32 -44.45 -11.17
N GLN A 26 11.88 -44.02 -10.06
CA GLN A 26 11.74 -42.69 -9.52
C GLN A 26 13.12 -42.10 -9.23
N SER A 27 13.41 -40.92 -9.72
CA SER A 27 14.62 -40.18 -9.38
C SER A 27 14.25 -38.82 -8.77
N THR A 28 14.81 -38.52 -7.60
CA THR A 28 14.63 -37.23 -6.95
C THR A 28 15.87 -36.37 -7.19
N VAL A 29 15.70 -35.23 -7.82
CA VAL A 29 16.75 -34.22 -7.97
C VAL A 29 16.60 -33.23 -6.85
N SER A 30 17.54 -33.20 -5.94
CA SER A 30 17.62 -32.18 -4.88
C SER A 30 18.89 -31.40 -5.05
N GLY A 31 18.78 -30.08 -5.14
CA GLY A 31 19.92 -29.17 -5.15
C GLY A 31 19.82 -28.10 -6.22
N VAL A 32 20.39 -26.96 -5.90
CA VAL A 32 20.44 -25.79 -6.77
C VAL A 32 21.70 -25.90 -7.63
N SER A 33 21.58 -26.50 -8.81
CA SER A 33 22.55 -26.30 -9.89
C SER A 33 21.80 -25.76 -11.11
N ASP A 34 22.50 -25.03 -11.95
CA ASP A 34 21.90 -24.26 -13.04
C ASP A 34 21.09 -25.08 -14.06
N ILE A 35 21.26 -26.42 -14.11
CA ILE A 35 20.43 -27.34 -14.90
C ILE A 35 20.37 -28.67 -14.17
N PRO A 36 19.34 -28.91 -13.32
CA PRO A 36 19.20 -30.22 -12.68
C PRO A 36 18.88 -31.29 -13.71
N SER A 37 19.61 -32.36 -13.69
CA SER A 37 19.38 -33.53 -14.53
C SER A 37 19.30 -34.78 -13.68
N ALA A 38 18.43 -35.73 -14.06
CA ALA A 38 18.32 -37.03 -13.46
C ALA A 38 18.33 -38.11 -14.56
N THR A 39 18.92 -39.25 -14.27
CA THR A 39 18.88 -40.42 -15.16
C THR A 39 17.92 -41.42 -14.56
N ILE A 40 16.95 -41.89 -15.34
CA ILE A 40 16.04 -42.95 -15.00
C ILE A 40 16.39 -44.13 -15.89
N SER A 41 16.76 -45.27 -15.28
CA SER A 41 17.02 -46.53 -16.00
C SER A 41 15.74 -47.38 -16.08
N VAL A 42 15.48 -47.92 -17.26
CA VAL A 42 14.34 -48.79 -17.51
C VAL A 42 14.82 -50.10 -18.11
N ASP A 43 14.12 -51.20 -17.83
CA ASP A 43 14.60 -52.56 -18.12
C ASP A 43 14.22 -53.08 -19.53
N SER A 44 13.38 -52.34 -20.26
CA SER A 44 12.90 -52.79 -21.57
C SER A 44 12.66 -51.61 -22.54
N SER A 45 12.65 -51.93 -23.83
CA SER A 45 12.20 -50.99 -24.85
C SER A 45 10.69 -50.79 -24.77
N GLY A 46 10.21 -49.55 -24.94
CA GLY A 46 8.78 -49.25 -24.87
C GLY A 46 8.47 -47.77 -24.86
N TYR A 47 7.22 -47.46 -24.63
CA TYR A 47 6.76 -46.09 -24.39
C TYR A 47 6.80 -45.82 -22.90
N TYR A 48 7.43 -44.72 -22.55
CA TYR A 48 7.55 -44.27 -21.17
C TYR A 48 6.96 -42.88 -21.02
N MET A 49 6.13 -42.66 -19.99
CA MET A 49 5.69 -41.37 -19.58
C MET A 49 6.58 -40.88 -18.44
N VAL A 50 7.19 -39.74 -18.65
CA VAL A 50 7.99 -39.07 -17.63
C VAL A 50 7.16 -37.90 -17.09
N GLU A 51 6.80 -37.99 -15.82
CA GLU A 51 6.02 -36.98 -15.11
C GLU A 51 6.90 -36.31 -14.06
N ASP A 52 6.85 -34.98 -14.00
CA ASP A 52 7.38 -34.24 -12.85
C ASP A 52 6.33 -34.32 -11.72
N ALA A 53 6.70 -35.01 -10.65
CA ALA A 53 5.83 -35.19 -9.50
C ALA A 53 5.82 -33.97 -8.54
N THR A 54 6.62 -32.96 -8.81
CA THR A 54 6.59 -31.73 -8.00
C THR A 54 5.27 -31.02 -8.26
N SER A 55 4.53 -30.75 -7.20
CA SER A 55 3.36 -29.88 -7.27
C SER A 55 3.74 -28.49 -6.75
N VAL A 56 3.50 -27.46 -7.55
CA VAL A 56 3.53 -26.09 -7.08
C VAL A 56 2.07 -25.65 -6.90
N ASN A 57 1.69 -25.32 -5.67
CA ASN A 57 0.33 -24.89 -5.30
C ASN A 57 -0.77 -25.90 -5.68
N GLY A 58 -0.49 -27.20 -5.53
CA GLY A 58 -1.46 -28.27 -5.76
C GLY A 58 -1.78 -28.58 -7.22
N LYS A 59 -1.11 -27.92 -8.18
CA LYS A 59 -1.23 -28.21 -9.61
C LYS A 59 -0.08 -29.09 -10.05
N LYS A 60 -0.40 -30.18 -10.73
CA LYS A 60 0.59 -31.08 -11.33
C LYS A 60 1.24 -30.42 -12.55
N THR A 61 2.52 -30.68 -12.73
CA THR A 61 3.31 -30.25 -13.88
C THR A 61 3.14 -31.19 -15.07
N THR A 62 3.58 -30.76 -16.25
CA THR A 62 3.40 -31.47 -17.51
C THR A 62 4.13 -32.81 -17.57
N ALA A 63 3.49 -33.83 -18.16
CA ALA A 63 4.11 -35.09 -18.49
C ALA A 63 4.64 -35.08 -19.93
N SER A 64 5.72 -35.80 -20.20
CA SER A 64 6.27 -36.03 -21.54
C SER A 64 6.27 -37.52 -21.87
N LEU A 65 5.80 -37.88 -23.08
CA LEU A 65 5.87 -39.23 -23.57
C LEU A 65 7.16 -39.45 -24.38
N VAL A 66 7.88 -40.51 -24.09
CA VAL A 66 9.08 -40.88 -24.83
C VAL A 66 9.03 -42.38 -25.25
N MET A 67 9.54 -42.69 -26.42
CA MET A 67 9.72 -44.06 -26.89
C MET A 67 11.19 -44.39 -26.85
N LEU A 68 11.52 -45.50 -26.18
CA LEU A 68 12.84 -46.14 -26.21
C LEU A 68 12.77 -47.41 -27.03
N ASN A 69 13.71 -47.58 -27.97
CA ASN A 69 13.81 -48.77 -28.78
C ASN A 69 15.27 -49.26 -28.83
N SER A 70 15.51 -50.42 -29.43
CA SER A 70 16.85 -51.01 -29.50
C SER A 70 17.83 -50.21 -30.36
N ALA A 71 17.36 -49.32 -31.24
CA ALA A 71 18.22 -48.47 -32.06
C ALA A 71 18.55 -47.15 -31.32
N GLU A 72 17.66 -46.71 -30.46
CA GLU A 72 17.83 -45.49 -29.60
C GLU A 72 17.54 -45.87 -28.14
N PRO A 73 18.49 -46.55 -27.47
CA PRO A 73 18.31 -46.99 -26.09
C PRO A 73 18.40 -45.86 -25.05
N ASN A 74 18.84 -44.69 -25.45
CA ASN A 74 18.94 -43.51 -24.58
C ASN A 74 18.15 -42.33 -25.20
N ALA A 75 17.24 -41.79 -24.45
CA ALA A 75 16.55 -40.56 -24.82
C ALA A 75 16.78 -39.51 -23.77
N THR A 76 17.05 -38.29 -24.22
CA THR A 76 17.10 -37.12 -23.34
C THR A 76 15.77 -36.38 -23.48
N ILE A 77 15.07 -36.24 -22.37
CA ILE A 77 13.84 -35.48 -22.29
C ILE A 77 14.19 -34.19 -21.57
N THR A 78 14.01 -33.08 -22.23
CA THR A 78 13.97 -31.78 -21.55
C THR A 78 12.53 -31.54 -21.14
N LEU A 79 12.24 -31.74 -19.85
CA LEU A 79 10.93 -31.34 -19.32
C LEU A 79 10.79 -29.85 -19.55
N LYS A 80 9.89 -29.49 -20.42
CA LYS A 80 9.52 -28.08 -20.64
C LYS A 80 8.58 -27.64 -19.51
N ASN A 81 9.09 -27.69 -18.29
CA ASN A 81 8.42 -27.03 -17.18
C ASN A 81 8.53 -25.55 -17.42
N SER A 82 7.45 -24.92 -17.84
CA SER A 82 7.27 -23.52 -17.58
C SER A 82 7.18 -23.38 -16.06
N SER A 83 8.31 -23.09 -15.41
CA SER A 83 8.28 -22.73 -14.00
C SER A 83 7.20 -21.67 -13.83
N ILE A 84 6.26 -21.91 -12.90
CA ILE A 84 5.22 -20.91 -12.61
C ILE A 84 5.96 -19.61 -12.30
N PRO A 85 5.71 -18.53 -13.04
CA PRO A 85 6.33 -17.26 -12.76
C PRO A 85 6.03 -16.82 -11.32
N THR A 86 6.96 -16.21 -10.67
CA THR A 86 6.74 -15.57 -9.37
C THR A 86 6.52 -14.08 -9.59
N ILE A 87 5.72 -13.44 -8.73
CA ILE A 87 5.56 -12.00 -8.74
C ILE A 87 5.80 -11.44 -7.35
N SER A 88 6.43 -10.28 -7.29
CA SER A 88 6.63 -9.51 -6.06
C SER A 88 6.13 -8.10 -6.26
N LYS A 89 5.25 -7.62 -5.37
CA LYS A 89 4.71 -6.26 -5.33
C LYS A 89 5.30 -5.51 -4.16
N LYS A 90 5.64 -4.24 -4.38
CA LYS A 90 6.19 -3.37 -3.34
C LYS A 90 5.58 -1.97 -3.44
N VAL A 91 5.50 -1.29 -2.32
CA VAL A 91 5.20 0.12 -2.16
C VAL A 91 6.46 0.84 -1.70
N GLN A 92 6.72 2.02 -2.24
CA GLN A 92 7.84 2.82 -1.75
C GLN A 92 7.40 3.53 -0.48
N GLU A 93 8.19 3.41 0.59
CA GLU A 93 8.02 4.18 1.81
C GLU A 93 8.74 5.51 1.67
N ASP A 94 8.13 6.62 2.08
CA ASP A 94 8.72 7.96 1.97
C ASP A 94 9.40 8.44 3.26
N ASP A 95 9.12 7.79 4.38
CA ASP A 95 9.78 8.02 5.65
C ASP A 95 11.08 7.22 5.76
N ASN A 96 12.09 7.79 6.40
CA ASN A 96 13.33 7.11 6.81
C ASN A 96 14.19 6.47 5.71
N ASN A 97 13.98 6.76 4.44
CA ASN A 97 14.72 6.19 3.29
C ASN A 97 14.74 4.65 3.23
N ILE A 98 13.70 3.99 3.75
CA ILE A 98 13.61 2.52 3.79
C ILE A 98 13.44 1.94 2.37
N GLY A 99 12.92 2.71 1.44
CA GLY A 99 12.77 2.31 0.03
C GLY A 99 11.53 1.45 -0.25
N TRP A 100 11.69 0.34 -0.98
CA TRP A 100 10.59 -0.52 -1.41
C TRP A 100 10.24 -1.59 -0.38
N ASN A 101 8.99 -1.62 0.07
CA ASN A 101 8.49 -2.43 1.17
C ASN A 101 7.13 -3.07 0.88
N ASP A 102 6.66 -3.92 1.78
CA ASP A 102 5.29 -4.47 1.71
C ASP A 102 4.26 -3.55 2.35
N ILE A 103 4.73 -2.62 3.20
CA ILE A 103 3.88 -1.73 3.96
C ILE A 103 4.41 -0.31 3.83
N GLY A 104 3.50 0.64 3.54
CA GLY A 104 3.75 2.08 3.57
C GLY A 104 2.66 2.82 4.31
N ASP A 105 2.93 4.04 4.76
CA ASP A 105 1.92 4.96 5.29
C ASP A 105 2.06 6.34 4.64
N TYR A 106 0.93 7.02 4.43
CA TYR A 106 0.86 8.22 3.63
C TYR A 106 -0.28 9.14 4.04
N ASN A 107 -0.11 10.43 3.83
CA ASN A 107 -1.24 11.35 3.86
C ASN A 107 -2.20 11.08 2.69
N ILE A 108 -3.50 11.25 2.91
CA ILE A 108 -4.47 11.23 1.80
C ILE A 108 -4.10 12.30 0.77
N GLY A 109 -4.13 11.91 -0.51
CA GLY A 109 -3.78 12.75 -1.65
C GLY A 109 -2.29 12.85 -1.96
N GLN A 110 -1.43 12.23 -1.16
CA GLN A 110 0.00 12.12 -1.45
C GLN A 110 0.25 11.05 -2.51
N THR A 111 1.23 11.25 -3.37
CA THR A 111 1.61 10.27 -4.41
C THR A 111 2.34 9.10 -3.79
N ILE A 112 1.87 7.91 -4.10
CA ILE A 112 2.42 6.64 -3.61
C ILE A 112 2.99 5.87 -4.79
N PRO A 113 4.30 5.67 -4.88
CA PRO A 113 4.89 4.79 -5.90
C PRO A 113 4.66 3.32 -5.56
N PHE A 114 4.22 2.55 -6.55
CA PHE A 114 4.12 1.10 -6.51
C PHE A 114 5.04 0.47 -7.55
N LYS A 115 5.48 -0.74 -7.25
CA LYS A 115 6.32 -1.55 -8.14
C LYS A 115 5.92 -3.01 -8.03
N TYR A 116 5.94 -3.73 -9.14
CA TYR A 116 6.05 -5.18 -9.11
C TYR A 116 7.17 -5.66 -10.03
N GLU A 117 7.72 -6.80 -9.65
CA GLU A 117 8.85 -7.43 -10.29
C GLU A 117 8.55 -8.91 -10.52
N THR A 118 8.90 -9.37 -11.70
CA THR A 118 8.91 -10.78 -12.09
C THR A 118 10.05 -11.02 -13.07
N LYS A 119 10.15 -12.23 -13.59
CA LYS A 119 11.15 -12.59 -14.60
C LYS A 119 10.47 -13.08 -15.86
N VAL A 120 11.12 -12.84 -17.00
CA VAL A 120 10.72 -13.44 -18.27
C VAL A 120 10.73 -14.95 -18.12
N PRO A 121 9.59 -15.63 -18.34
CA PRO A 121 9.50 -17.08 -18.25
C PRO A 121 10.21 -17.77 -19.42
N ASN A 122 10.34 -19.10 -19.35
CA ASN A 122 10.71 -19.86 -20.52
C ASN A 122 9.55 -19.83 -21.53
N MET A 123 9.83 -19.33 -22.72
CA MET A 123 8.85 -19.19 -23.81
C MET A 123 9.22 -20.05 -25.03
N ASP A 124 10.14 -21.03 -24.86
CA ASP A 124 10.55 -21.94 -25.91
C ASP A 124 9.38 -22.86 -26.30
N GLY A 125 9.16 -22.99 -27.59
CA GLY A 125 8.09 -23.82 -28.16
C GLY A 125 6.72 -23.14 -28.21
N TYR A 126 6.55 -21.94 -27.63
CA TYR A 126 5.33 -21.17 -27.78
C TYR A 126 5.38 -20.31 -29.06
N ASP A 127 4.33 -20.31 -29.86
CA ASP A 127 4.17 -19.37 -30.99
C ASP A 127 3.97 -17.95 -30.49
N THR A 128 3.06 -17.77 -29.53
CA THR A 128 2.81 -16.53 -28.79
C THR A 128 2.80 -16.82 -27.29
N TYR A 129 3.17 -15.84 -26.46
CA TYR A 129 3.15 -16.01 -25.02
C TYR A 129 2.33 -14.91 -24.35
N LYS A 130 1.10 -15.25 -23.96
CA LYS A 130 0.21 -14.35 -23.21
C LYS A 130 0.75 -14.14 -21.82
N PHE A 131 0.81 -12.88 -21.37
CA PHE A 131 1.28 -12.53 -20.03
C PHE A 131 0.50 -11.32 -19.52
N VAL A 132 -0.20 -11.46 -18.41
CA VAL A 132 -1.10 -10.44 -17.89
C VAL A 132 -0.79 -10.21 -16.40
N PHE A 133 -0.60 -8.96 -16.05
CA PHE A 133 -0.59 -8.50 -14.67
C PHE A 133 -2.00 -8.03 -14.32
N HIS A 134 -2.59 -8.59 -13.27
CA HIS A 134 -3.89 -8.19 -12.73
C HIS A 134 -3.68 -7.41 -11.46
N ASP A 135 -3.99 -6.12 -11.47
CA ASP A 135 -3.83 -5.23 -10.31
C ASP A 135 -5.19 -4.89 -9.70
N LYS A 136 -5.34 -5.17 -8.41
CA LYS A 136 -6.57 -4.95 -7.67
C LYS A 136 -6.32 -4.16 -6.40
N ALA A 137 -6.70 -2.89 -6.40
CA ALA A 137 -6.62 -2.00 -5.26
C ALA A 137 -7.96 -1.88 -4.53
N ASP A 138 -7.92 -1.70 -3.22
CA ASP A 138 -9.09 -1.33 -2.44
C ASP A 138 -9.64 0.02 -2.91
N SER A 139 -10.95 0.25 -2.76
CA SER A 139 -11.64 1.45 -3.27
C SER A 139 -11.11 2.79 -2.69
N ALA A 140 -10.39 2.73 -1.59
CA ALA A 140 -9.69 3.87 -0.98
C ALA A 140 -8.36 4.22 -1.65
N ILE A 141 -7.88 3.41 -2.60
CA ILE A 141 -6.67 3.67 -3.39
C ILE A 141 -7.08 3.99 -4.82
N THR A 142 -6.64 5.12 -5.32
CA THR A 142 -6.78 5.49 -6.74
C THR A 142 -5.44 5.28 -7.42
N LEU A 143 -5.41 4.51 -8.52
CA LEU A 143 -4.19 4.25 -9.30
C LEU A 143 -4.15 5.12 -10.56
N ASP A 144 -2.97 5.68 -10.85
CA ASP A 144 -2.74 6.49 -12.05
C ASP A 144 -2.22 5.61 -13.20
N LYS A 145 -3.13 5.17 -14.07
CA LYS A 145 -2.80 4.34 -15.24
C LYS A 145 -1.83 5.03 -16.22
N ASN A 146 -1.80 6.37 -16.25
CA ASN A 146 -0.92 7.12 -17.14
C ASN A 146 0.53 7.14 -16.65
N SER A 147 0.76 6.79 -15.39
CA SER A 147 2.11 6.71 -14.80
C SER A 147 2.78 5.35 -15.01
N ILE A 148 2.08 4.35 -15.59
CA ILE A 148 2.60 3.01 -15.79
C ILE A 148 3.83 3.03 -16.69
N LYS A 149 4.90 2.41 -16.20
CA LYS A 149 6.14 2.19 -16.96
C LYS A 149 6.54 0.72 -16.82
N VAL A 150 6.80 0.07 -17.94
CA VAL A 150 7.27 -1.31 -17.99
C VAL A 150 8.68 -1.35 -18.54
N THR A 151 9.55 -2.11 -17.90
CA THR A 151 10.90 -2.41 -18.40
C THR A 151 11.16 -3.91 -18.41
N ILE A 152 11.89 -4.40 -19.40
CA ILE A 152 12.34 -5.80 -19.52
C ILE A 152 13.85 -5.80 -19.77
N GLY A 153 14.61 -6.45 -18.89
CA GLY A 153 16.07 -6.43 -18.97
C GLY A 153 16.67 -5.01 -18.97
N GLY A 154 16.03 -4.08 -18.26
CA GLY A 154 16.39 -2.65 -18.20
C GLY A 154 15.99 -1.83 -19.42
N LYS A 155 15.37 -2.42 -20.45
CA LYS A 155 14.87 -1.71 -21.64
C LYS A 155 13.42 -1.30 -21.42
N THR A 156 13.08 -0.05 -21.71
CA THR A 156 11.69 0.42 -21.67
C THR A 156 10.86 -0.28 -22.74
N VAL A 157 9.69 -0.79 -22.35
CA VAL A 157 8.70 -1.36 -23.27
C VAL A 157 7.84 -0.24 -23.83
N ASP A 158 7.68 -0.22 -25.15
CA ASP A 158 6.77 0.74 -25.81
C ASP A 158 5.33 0.46 -25.42
N ALA A 159 4.56 1.52 -25.11
CA ALA A 159 3.17 1.40 -24.67
C ALA A 159 2.24 0.73 -25.71
N SER A 160 2.62 0.68 -26.98
CA SER A 160 1.90 -0.05 -28.02
C SER A 160 2.02 -1.58 -27.92
N LYS A 161 2.94 -2.08 -27.09
CA LYS A 161 3.20 -3.51 -26.89
C LYS A 161 2.33 -4.18 -25.84
N TYR A 162 1.58 -3.40 -25.08
CA TYR A 162 0.64 -3.89 -24.06
C TYR A 162 -0.62 -3.02 -24.02
N SER A 163 -1.68 -3.54 -23.42
CA SER A 163 -2.88 -2.77 -23.11
C SER A 163 -3.07 -2.66 -21.59
N THR A 164 -3.84 -1.64 -21.16
CA THR A 164 -4.07 -1.34 -19.73
C THR A 164 -5.57 -1.33 -19.39
N ASN A 165 -6.34 -2.27 -19.92
CA ASN A 165 -7.77 -2.43 -19.64
C ASN A 165 -7.97 -3.19 -18.34
N ALA A 166 -9.06 -2.94 -17.61
CA ALA A 166 -9.45 -3.71 -16.46
C ALA A 166 -10.40 -4.85 -16.88
N THR A 167 -10.19 -6.04 -16.33
CA THR A 167 -11.08 -7.20 -16.45
C THR A 167 -11.43 -7.75 -15.08
N ASP A 168 -12.52 -8.47 -14.95
CA ASP A 168 -12.91 -9.29 -13.79
C ASP A 168 -12.86 -8.59 -12.41
N GLY A 169 -13.15 -7.27 -12.39
CA GLY A 169 -13.18 -6.48 -11.16
C GLY A 169 -11.81 -6.01 -10.68
N ASP A 170 -10.78 -6.12 -11.52
CA ASP A 170 -9.47 -5.53 -11.28
C ASP A 170 -9.52 -4.00 -11.44
N THR A 171 -8.56 -3.31 -10.85
CA THR A 171 -8.40 -1.87 -11.01
C THR A 171 -7.82 -1.56 -12.40
N PHE A 172 -6.84 -2.33 -12.82
CA PHE A 172 -6.33 -2.40 -14.19
C PHE A 172 -5.55 -3.68 -14.44
N ASP A 173 -5.46 -4.06 -15.72
CA ASP A 173 -4.55 -5.10 -16.17
C ASP A 173 -3.48 -4.50 -17.05
N ILE A 174 -2.29 -5.11 -17.06
CA ILE A 174 -1.28 -4.88 -18.10
C ILE A 174 -1.18 -6.18 -18.90
N THR A 175 -1.73 -6.16 -20.12
CA THR A 175 -1.86 -7.34 -20.96
C THR A 175 -0.86 -7.32 -22.11
N PHE A 176 0.05 -8.28 -22.13
CA PHE A 176 0.85 -8.66 -23.28
C PHE A 176 0.15 -9.83 -23.98
N ASN A 177 -0.35 -9.62 -25.19
CA ASN A 177 -0.88 -10.70 -26.01
C ASN A 177 0.25 -11.63 -26.46
N ASP A 178 1.45 -11.08 -26.66
CA ASP A 178 2.67 -11.82 -26.93
C ASP A 178 3.88 -11.15 -26.30
N LEU A 179 4.30 -11.65 -25.13
CA LEU A 179 5.45 -11.14 -24.40
C LEU A 179 6.76 -11.28 -25.19
N LYS A 180 6.86 -12.28 -26.11
CA LYS A 180 8.07 -12.52 -26.94
C LYS A 180 8.45 -11.33 -27.78
N THR A 181 7.48 -10.49 -28.13
CA THR A 181 7.66 -9.31 -29.01
C THR A 181 7.74 -7.99 -28.24
N ALA A 182 7.72 -8.02 -26.91
CA ALA A 182 7.68 -6.81 -26.07
C ALA A 182 8.93 -5.93 -26.23
N VAL A 183 10.11 -6.55 -26.30
CA VAL A 183 11.39 -5.88 -26.56
C VAL A 183 12.28 -6.75 -27.44
N THR A 184 13.15 -6.11 -28.22
CA THR A 184 14.15 -6.83 -29.03
C THR A 184 15.16 -7.53 -28.15
N GLY A 185 15.38 -8.83 -28.37
CA GLY A 185 16.35 -9.65 -27.65
C GLY A 185 15.88 -10.00 -26.23
N ILE A 186 14.57 -10.20 -26.07
CA ILE A 186 14.01 -10.75 -24.84
C ILE A 186 14.52 -12.17 -24.63
N THR A 187 14.97 -12.47 -23.41
CA THR A 187 15.49 -13.79 -23.03
C THR A 187 14.95 -14.21 -21.66
N GLN A 188 14.83 -15.49 -21.44
CA GLN A 188 14.43 -16.07 -20.15
C GLN A 188 15.27 -15.50 -18.99
N GLY A 189 14.64 -15.24 -17.85
CA GLY A 189 15.29 -14.79 -16.63
C GLY A 189 15.54 -13.29 -16.55
N GLN A 190 15.39 -12.54 -17.64
CA GLN A 190 15.45 -11.07 -17.57
C GLN A 190 14.37 -10.54 -16.63
N ALA A 191 14.72 -9.54 -15.81
CA ALA A 191 13.76 -8.90 -14.93
C ALA A 191 12.70 -8.13 -15.75
N ILE A 192 11.45 -8.33 -15.40
CA ILE A 192 10.31 -7.48 -15.82
C ILE A 192 9.95 -6.64 -14.61
N VAL A 193 10.04 -5.32 -14.76
CA VAL A 193 9.72 -4.36 -13.70
C VAL A 193 8.62 -3.43 -14.19
N VAL A 194 7.56 -3.34 -13.41
CA VAL A 194 6.48 -2.38 -13.63
C VAL A 194 6.47 -1.40 -12.49
N THR A 195 6.45 -0.10 -12.81
CA THR A 195 6.27 0.97 -11.83
C THR A 195 5.09 1.84 -12.21
N TYR A 196 4.37 2.32 -11.21
CA TYR A 196 3.24 3.25 -11.38
C TYR A 196 2.96 3.97 -10.08
N ASN A 197 2.11 5.00 -10.13
CA ASN A 197 1.73 5.80 -8.98
C ASN A 197 0.26 5.56 -8.60
N GLY A 198 -0.02 5.75 -7.34
CA GLY A 198 -1.37 5.85 -6.81
C GLY A 198 -1.44 6.90 -5.70
N GLN A 199 -2.58 6.97 -5.04
CA GLN A 199 -2.80 7.80 -3.86
C GLN A 199 -3.95 7.24 -3.03
N ILE A 200 -3.90 7.41 -1.71
CA ILE A 200 -5.07 7.21 -0.87
C ILE A 200 -6.05 8.34 -1.16
N ASN A 201 -7.31 8.01 -1.42
CA ASN A 201 -8.37 8.95 -1.73
C ASN A 201 -9.30 9.18 -0.51
N GLU A 202 -10.27 10.08 -0.64
CA GLU A 202 -11.17 10.46 0.44
C GLU A 202 -12.12 9.33 0.92
N ASN A 203 -12.25 8.23 0.18
CA ASN A 203 -13.01 7.07 0.66
C ASN A 203 -12.38 6.46 1.91
N ALA A 204 -11.06 6.61 2.09
CA ALA A 204 -10.37 6.21 3.30
C ALA A 204 -10.90 6.93 4.56
N ALA A 205 -11.37 8.17 4.44
CA ALA A 205 -11.98 8.88 5.55
C ALA A 205 -13.43 8.46 5.83
N LYS A 206 -14.12 7.88 4.83
CA LYS A 206 -15.50 7.37 4.95
C LYS A 206 -15.54 5.92 5.43
N GLN A 207 -14.58 5.11 4.96
CA GLN A 207 -14.44 3.68 5.27
C GLN A 207 -13.04 3.44 5.83
N PHE A 208 -12.87 3.80 7.09
CA PHE A 208 -11.56 3.77 7.72
C PHE A 208 -11.14 2.31 8.02
N ALA A 209 -10.09 1.84 7.36
CA ALA A 209 -9.63 0.45 7.45
C ALA A 209 -8.95 0.11 8.80
N GLY A 210 -8.51 1.11 9.58
CA GLY A 210 -7.84 0.90 10.85
C GLY A 210 -6.59 0.04 10.71
N LYS A 211 -6.41 -0.93 11.60
CA LYS A 211 -5.25 -1.82 11.66
C LYS A 211 -5.07 -2.72 10.43
N ASP A 212 -6.11 -2.91 9.62
CA ASP A 212 -6.06 -3.75 8.43
C ASP A 212 -5.42 -3.02 7.24
N GLY A 213 -5.40 -1.67 7.27
CA GLY A 213 -4.89 -0.85 6.18
C GLY A 213 -5.65 -1.03 4.87
N TYR A 214 -5.20 -0.37 3.82
CA TYR A 214 -5.75 -0.46 2.46
C TYR A 214 -4.83 -1.29 1.61
N LYS A 215 -5.37 -2.30 0.93
CA LYS A 215 -4.59 -3.29 0.20
C LYS A 215 -4.55 -2.99 -1.29
N ASN A 216 -3.40 -3.27 -1.89
CA ASN A 216 -3.23 -3.31 -3.33
C ASN A 216 -2.54 -4.63 -3.70
N ARG A 217 -3.21 -5.46 -4.53
CA ARG A 217 -2.83 -6.84 -4.84
C ARG A 217 -2.42 -6.96 -6.30
N VAL A 218 -1.61 -7.97 -6.60
CA VAL A 218 -1.27 -8.34 -7.98
C VAL A 218 -1.15 -9.84 -8.11
N HIS A 219 -1.61 -10.39 -9.22
CA HIS A 219 -1.28 -11.74 -9.66
C HIS A 219 -1.00 -11.76 -11.16
N LEU A 220 -0.44 -12.86 -11.66
CA LEU A 220 -0.18 -13.05 -13.08
C LEU A 220 -1.12 -14.10 -13.67
N THR A 221 -1.53 -13.88 -14.92
CA THR A 221 -1.99 -14.92 -15.83
C THR A 221 -0.96 -15.08 -16.94
N PHE A 222 -0.59 -16.32 -17.28
CA PHE A 222 0.47 -16.60 -18.24
C PHE A 222 0.15 -17.84 -19.06
N SER A 223 0.67 -17.93 -20.31
CA SER A 223 0.57 -19.12 -21.13
C SER A 223 1.29 -20.29 -20.48
N ASN A 224 0.64 -21.44 -20.32
CA ASN A 224 1.18 -22.61 -19.64
C ASN A 224 1.22 -23.90 -20.48
N ASN A 225 0.75 -23.83 -21.72
CA ASN A 225 0.81 -24.94 -22.67
C ASN A 225 1.22 -24.43 -24.08
N ALA A 226 2.35 -24.88 -24.59
CA ALA A 226 2.87 -24.46 -25.88
C ALA A 226 2.02 -24.95 -27.08
N ASN A 227 1.24 -25.99 -26.87
CA ASN A 227 0.40 -26.59 -27.92
C ASN A 227 -1.05 -26.06 -27.88
N ASP A 228 -1.40 -25.29 -26.85
CA ASP A 228 -2.72 -24.66 -26.71
C ASP A 228 -2.56 -23.19 -26.30
N ALA A 229 -2.69 -22.31 -27.27
CA ALA A 229 -2.58 -20.86 -27.07
C ALA A 229 -3.65 -20.28 -26.13
N SER A 230 -4.77 -21.00 -25.90
CA SER A 230 -5.84 -20.61 -24.99
C SER A 230 -5.57 -21.01 -23.53
N SER A 231 -4.68 -21.97 -23.31
CA SER A 231 -4.36 -22.51 -22.00
C SER A 231 -3.52 -21.52 -21.19
N THR A 232 -4.00 -21.18 -19.99
CA THR A 232 -3.31 -20.25 -19.08
C THR A 232 -3.23 -20.77 -17.65
N GLY A 233 -2.17 -20.40 -16.97
CA GLY A 233 -2.00 -20.57 -15.53
C GLY A 233 -2.06 -19.25 -14.80
N THR A 234 -2.22 -19.27 -13.47
CA THR A 234 -2.20 -18.10 -12.61
C THR A 234 -1.21 -18.28 -11.47
N THR A 235 -0.62 -17.17 -10.99
CA THR A 235 0.19 -17.17 -9.77
C THR A 235 -0.69 -16.96 -8.54
N GLU A 236 -0.11 -17.17 -7.35
CA GLU A 236 -0.65 -16.59 -6.13
C GLU A 236 -0.61 -15.05 -6.19
N GLU A 237 -1.47 -14.41 -5.39
CA GLU A 237 -1.47 -12.97 -5.23
C GLU A 237 -0.31 -12.51 -4.35
N ASP A 238 0.32 -11.38 -4.68
CA ASP A 238 1.18 -10.63 -3.78
C ASP A 238 0.52 -9.29 -3.42
N THR A 239 0.64 -8.90 -2.17
CA THR A 239 -0.13 -7.82 -1.57
C THR A 239 0.77 -6.82 -0.87
N VAL A 240 0.54 -5.53 -1.11
CA VAL A 240 1.08 -4.45 -0.29
C VAL A 240 -0.06 -3.75 0.46
N THR A 241 0.25 -3.19 1.63
CA THR A 241 -0.72 -2.50 2.46
C THR A 241 -0.28 -1.07 2.73
N VAL A 242 -1.19 -0.13 2.59
CA VAL A 242 -0.94 1.29 2.86
C VAL A 242 -1.82 1.77 4.02
N PHE A 243 -1.23 2.53 4.92
CA PHE A 243 -1.89 3.03 6.12
C PHE A 243 -2.09 4.55 6.09
N THR A 244 -3.00 4.99 6.93
CA THR A 244 -3.20 6.39 7.29
C THR A 244 -3.81 6.46 8.68
N TYR A 245 -3.61 7.59 9.37
CA TYR A 245 -3.99 7.75 10.78
C TYR A 245 -4.94 8.91 10.97
N LYS A 246 -5.51 9.02 12.19
CA LYS A 246 -6.40 10.10 12.55
C LYS A 246 -6.17 10.60 13.97
N ILE A 247 -6.52 11.87 14.18
CA ILE A 247 -6.54 12.55 15.46
C ILE A 247 -7.99 12.92 15.77
N GLN A 248 -8.47 12.49 16.93
CA GLN A 248 -9.73 12.96 17.50
C GLN A 248 -9.42 14.05 18.53
N GLY A 249 -9.70 15.30 18.15
CA GLY A 249 -9.56 16.46 19.01
C GLY A 249 -10.80 16.67 19.89
N ASN A 250 -10.57 17.06 21.14
CA ASN A 250 -11.61 17.43 22.08
C ASN A 250 -11.25 18.77 22.73
N LYS A 251 -11.96 19.82 22.39
CA LYS A 251 -11.76 21.17 22.89
C LYS A 251 -12.57 21.40 24.16
N VAL A 252 -11.87 21.76 25.25
CA VAL A 252 -12.46 21.99 26.55
C VAL A 252 -11.90 23.25 27.23
N SER A 253 -12.61 23.75 28.22
CA SER A 253 -12.10 24.73 29.19
C SER A 253 -11.39 24.04 30.37
N THR A 254 -10.79 24.84 31.25
CA THR A 254 -10.14 24.33 32.46
C THR A 254 -11.08 23.58 33.41
N ASP A 255 -12.38 23.89 33.37
CA ASP A 255 -13.44 23.21 34.11
C ASP A 255 -14.10 22.05 33.32
N GLN A 256 -13.43 21.56 32.24
CA GLN A 256 -13.86 20.49 31.36
C GLN A 256 -15.16 20.76 30.56
N THR A 257 -15.64 21.99 30.53
CA THR A 257 -16.75 22.38 29.67
C THR A 257 -16.36 22.27 28.19
N LYS A 258 -17.20 21.66 27.36
CA LYS A 258 -16.99 21.51 25.92
C LYS A 258 -17.03 22.88 25.22
N LEU A 259 -16.07 23.14 24.35
CA LEU A 259 -15.94 24.43 23.69
C LEU A 259 -16.11 24.30 22.17
N LYS A 260 -17.19 24.90 21.65
CA LYS A 260 -17.47 25.05 20.23
C LYS A 260 -16.73 26.24 19.65
N GLY A 261 -16.36 26.14 18.37
CA GLY A 261 -15.94 27.25 17.52
C GLY A 261 -14.47 27.64 17.65
N ALA A 262 -13.66 26.86 18.38
CA ALA A 262 -12.21 26.98 18.25
C ALA A 262 -11.76 26.63 16.83
N LYS A 263 -10.88 27.44 16.25
CA LYS A 263 -10.34 27.22 14.91
C LYS A 263 -8.87 26.83 14.97
N PHE A 264 -8.49 25.86 14.17
CA PHE A 264 -7.14 25.34 14.10
C PHE A 264 -6.68 25.21 12.65
N LYS A 265 -5.36 25.19 12.47
CA LYS A 265 -4.68 24.77 11.26
C LYS A 265 -3.58 23.79 11.60
N LEU A 266 -3.33 22.83 10.69
CA LEU A 266 -2.31 21.81 10.84
C LEU A 266 -1.09 22.15 9.97
N TYR A 267 0.10 21.97 10.53
CA TYR A 267 1.38 22.25 9.87
C TYR A 267 2.34 21.07 10.00
N THR A 268 3.28 20.95 9.08
CA THR A 268 4.35 19.95 9.12
C THR A 268 5.64 20.49 9.70
N ASP A 269 5.74 21.80 9.95
CA ASP A 269 6.93 22.46 10.53
C ASP A 269 6.60 23.24 11.81
N GLN A 270 7.56 23.34 12.71
CA GLN A 270 7.43 24.01 14.01
C GLN A 270 7.10 25.51 13.90
N ASN A 271 7.58 26.16 12.86
CA ASN A 271 7.34 27.59 12.62
C ASN A 271 5.96 27.86 12.03
N CYS A 272 5.19 26.82 11.73
CA CYS A 272 3.87 26.88 11.10
C CYS A 272 3.88 27.68 9.78
N THR A 273 4.85 27.38 8.93
CA THR A 273 4.99 27.95 7.59
C THR A 273 4.50 27.02 6.49
N GLN A 274 4.53 25.69 6.74
CA GLN A 274 4.10 24.65 5.81
C GLN A 274 2.77 24.05 6.30
N GLU A 275 1.66 24.64 5.82
CA GLU A 275 0.33 24.17 6.16
C GLU A 275 0.02 22.83 5.46
N LEU A 276 -0.29 21.78 6.23
CA LEU A 276 -0.94 20.60 5.71
C LEU A 276 -2.43 20.91 5.55
N LYS A 277 -2.81 21.29 4.33
CA LYS A 277 -4.17 21.69 4.02
C LYS A 277 -5.13 20.53 4.16
N VAL A 278 -6.27 20.79 4.79
CA VAL A 278 -7.34 19.82 4.96
C VAL A 278 -8.59 20.28 4.21
N LYS A 279 -9.46 19.31 3.87
CA LYS A 279 -10.82 19.56 3.36
C LYS A 279 -11.84 18.87 4.24
N SER A 280 -13.04 19.42 4.36
CA SER A 280 -14.13 18.78 5.11
C SER A 280 -14.84 17.74 4.25
N VAL A 281 -14.89 16.50 4.73
CA VAL A 281 -15.57 15.38 4.09
C VAL A 281 -16.47 14.71 5.15
N SER A 282 -17.78 14.82 5.02
CA SER A 282 -18.75 14.22 5.96
C SER A 282 -18.49 14.54 7.44
N GLY A 283 -18.08 15.78 7.75
CA GLY A 283 -17.79 16.25 9.11
C GLY A 283 -16.41 15.89 9.66
N VAL A 284 -15.55 15.26 8.85
CA VAL A 284 -14.15 14.96 9.15
C VAL A 284 -13.26 15.88 8.32
N TYR A 285 -12.19 16.40 8.91
CA TYR A 285 -11.16 17.14 8.21
C TYR A 285 -10.12 16.18 7.67
N VAL A 286 -10.01 16.09 6.35
CA VAL A 286 -9.17 15.11 5.66
C VAL A 286 -7.97 15.80 5.05
N ALA A 287 -6.77 15.28 5.24
CA ALA A 287 -5.55 15.76 4.59
C ALA A 287 -5.68 15.77 3.06
N GLY A 288 -4.82 16.50 2.36
CA GLY A 288 -4.85 16.61 0.89
C GLY A 288 -5.83 17.66 0.36
N GLY A 289 -6.22 18.63 1.17
CA GLY A 289 -6.95 19.81 0.71
C GLY A 289 -6.11 20.67 -0.24
N THR A 290 -6.75 21.33 -1.21
CA THR A 290 -6.09 22.26 -2.12
C THR A 290 -6.12 23.70 -1.61
N THR A 291 -7.10 24.02 -0.76
CA THR A 291 -7.29 25.34 -0.15
C THR A 291 -7.10 25.25 1.37
N SER A 292 -6.64 26.36 1.98
CA SER A 292 -6.52 26.47 3.43
C SER A 292 -7.90 26.47 4.07
N THR A 293 -8.24 25.46 4.87
CA THR A 293 -9.52 25.29 5.55
C THR A 293 -9.29 25.28 7.07
N ASP A 294 -10.12 25.98 7.83
CA ASP A 294 -10.06 25.92 9.29
C ASP A 294 -10.65 24.60 9.81
N ILE A 295 -9.95 23.97 10.75
CA ILE A 295 -10.45 22.86 11.55
C ILE A 295 -11.21 23.47 12.71
N VAL A 296 -12.52 23.23 12.82
CA VAL A 296 -13.40 23.90 13.78
C VAL A 296 -13.96 22.89 14.79
N SER A 297 -13.86 23.20 16.09
CA SER A 297 -14.50 22.38 17.12
C SER A 297 -16.03 22.49 17.07
N GLY A 298 -16.73 21.35 17.06
CA GLY A 298 -18.18 21.26 17.00
C GLY A 298 -18.88 21.57 18.35
N ASP A 299 -20.20 21.38 18.41
CA ASP A 299 -21.02 21.67 19.58
C ASP A 299 -20.58 20.91 20.84
N ASN A 300 -20.08 19.69 20.65
CA ASN A 300 -19.54 18.84 21.73
C ASN A 300 -18.03 19.06 21.98
N GLY A 301 -17.43 20.12 21.42
CA GLY A 301 -16.00 20.40 21.47
C GLY A 301 -15.15 19.50 20.57
N GLY A 302 -15.76 18.51 19.90
CA GLY A 302 -15.05 17.52 19.10
C GLY A 302 -14.69 18.00 17.69
N PHE A 303 -13.60 17.48 17.15
CA PHE A 303 -13.24 17.50 15.73
C PHE A 303 -12.40 16.29 15.40
N THR A 304 -12.37 15.88 14.13
CA THR A 304 -11.53 14.75 13.68
C THR A 304 -10.69 15.20 12.50
N ILE A 305 -9.39 14.91 12.54
CA ILE A 305 -8.46 15.04 11.43
C ILE A 305 -8.08 13.63 11.00
N ALA A 306 -8.26 13.29 9.74
CA ALA A 306 -7.99 11.96 9.19
C ALA A 306 -7.11 12.03 7.95
N GLY A 307 -6.59 10.88 7.57
CA GLY A 307 -5.74 10.78 6.40
C GLY A 307 -4.35 11.32 6.64
N LEU A 308 -3.83 11.14 7.84
CA LEU A 308 -2.48 11.56 8.23
C LEU A 308 -1.52 10.39 8.07
N ASP A 309 -0.31 10.72 7.70
CA ASP A 309 0.85 9.86 7.77
C ASP A 309 1.36 9.70 9.21
N SER A 310 2.26 8.75 9.48
CA SER A 310 3.08 8.82 10.69
C SER A 310 4.06 9.99 10.60
N GLY A 311 4.46 10.57 11.73
CA GLY A 311 5.36 11.71 11.70
C GLY A 311 4.99 12.82 12.67
N THR A 312 5.54 14.02 12.43
CA THR A 312 5.40 15.16 13.33
C THR A 312 4.52 16.23 12.70
N TYR A 313 3.54 16.68 13.48
CA TYR A 313 2.59 17.75 13.12
C TYR A 313 2.55 18.83 14.17
N TYR A 314 2.12 20.03 13.78
CA TYR A 314 1.93 21.18 14.66
C TYR A 314 0.53 21.72 14.47
N LEU A 315 -0.33 21.53 15.49
CA LEU A 315 -1.70 22.03 15.50
C LEU A 315 -1.75 23.39 16.15
N LYS A 316 -1.96 24.43 15.34
CA LYS A 316 -2.01 25.82 15.78
C LYS A 316 -3.45 26.29 15.95
N GLU A 317 -3.80 26.73 17.15
CA GLU A 317 -5.07 27.42 17.36
C GLU A 317 -4.98 28.82 16.71
N THR A 318 -5.81 29.09 15.72
CA THR A 318 -5.86 30.37 15.01
C THR A 318 -6.85 31.32 15.67
N GLU A 319 -7.95 30.81 16.23
CA GLU A 319 -8.97 31.53 16.95
C GLU A 319 -9.52 30.72 18.12
N ALA A 320 -9.53 31.29 19.32
CA ALA A 320 -10.14 30.67 20.48
C ALA A 320 -11.66 30.96 20.52
N PRO A 321 -12.46 30.10 21.20
CA PRO A 321 -13.85 30.39 21.45
C PRO A 321 -14.03 31.70 22.23
N SER A 322 -15.15 32.41 22.00
CA SER A 322 -15.45 33.67 22.66
C SER A 322 -15.35 33.57 24.19
N GLY A 323 -14.61 34.46 24.80
CA GLY A 323 -14.36 34.50 26.25
C GLY A 323 -13.21 33.64 26.76
N TYR A 324 -12.47 33.00 25.84
CA TYR A 324 -11.31 32.15 26.17
C TYR A 324 -10.01 32.73 25.59
N LYS A 325 -8.90 32.45 26.28
CA LYS A 325 -7.56 32.87 25.83
C LYS A 325 -7.08 31.84 24.78
N LYS A 326 -6.64 32.35 23.63
CA LYS A 326 -6.00 31.54 22.58
C LYS A 326 -4.68 30.92 23.09
N LEU A 327 -4.33 29.74 22.62
CA LEU A 327 -3.02 29.11 22.90
C LEU A 327 -1.91 29.98 22.28
N ASP A 328 -0.84 30.17 23.06
CA ASP A 328 0.28 30.99 22.63
C ASP A 328 1.18 30.24 21.63
N ASN A 329 1.30 28.92 21.76
CA ASN A 329 2.14 28.06 20.93
C ASN A 329 1.31 26.97 20.21
N PRO A 330 1.76 26.49 19.06
CA PRO A 330 1.19 25.30 18.44
C PRO A 330 1.46 24.07 19.29
N ILE A 331 0.56 23.11 19.26
CA ILE A 331 0.71 21.80 19.91
C ILE A 331 1.52 20.91 18.97
N LYS A 332 2.70 20.44 19.42
CA LYS A 332 3.48 19.45 18.69
C LYS A 332 2.86 18.07 18.89
N ILE A 333 2.44 17.41 17.82
CA ILE A 333 1.87 16.08 17.82
C ILE A 333 2.83 15.15 17.06
N VAL A 334 3.18 14.01 17.66
CA VAL A 334 3.96 12.98 16.97
C VAL A 334 3.12 11.72 16.90
N LEU A 335 2.92 11.21 15.70
CA LEU A 335 2.27 9.93 15.42
C LEU A 335 3.36 8.92 15.07
N THR A 336 3.36 7.75 15.72
CA THR A 336 4.35 6.69 15.50
C THR A 336 3.64 5.38 15.28
N ALA A 337 3.95 4.74 14.17
CA ALA A 337 3.46 3.41 13.82
C ALA A 337 4.62 2.43 13.72
N ASN A 338 4.43 1.20 14.22
CA ASN A 338 5.40 0.13 14.06
C ASN A 338 4.72 -1.05 13.37
N TYR A 339 5.45 -1.69 12.48
CA TYR A 339 4.95 -2.74 11.64
C TYR A 339 5.71 -4.04 11.84
N LYS A 340 5.07 -5.15 11.49
CA LYS A 340 5.68 -6.46 11.54
C LYS A 340 6.83 -6.55 10.56
N GLY A 341 7.96 -7.16 10.99
CA GLY A 341 9.13 -7.36 10.13
C GLY A 341 9.74 -6.07 9.59
N ASP A 342 9.55 -4.95 10.29
CA ASP A 342 10.03 -3.63 9.86
C ASP A 342 9.61 -3.32 8.41
N ARG A 343 8.31 -3.48 8.12
CA ARG A 343 7.67 -3.27 6.82
C ARG A 343 8.03 -4.29 5.72
N GLN A 344 8.96 -5.25 5.97
CA GLN A 344 9.51 -6.16 4.94
C GLN A 344 8.82 -7.54 4.86
N ALA A 345 8.12 -7.96 5.91
CA ALA A 345 7.53 -9.28 5.98
C ALA A 345 6.02 -9.19 6.20
N TYR A 346 5.28 -9.06 5.11
CA TYR A 346 3.83 -9.15 5.14
C TYR A 346 3.37 -10.46 4.49
N ALA A 347 2.61 -11.26 5.24
CA ALA A 347 1.84 -12.36 4.69
C ALA A 347 0.35 -11.99 4.77
N GLU A 348 -0.41 -12.24 3.71
CA GLU A 348 -1.84 -11.97 3.69
C GLU A 348 -2.56 -12.66 4.86
N GLY A 349 -3.57 -12.00 5.44
CA GLY A 349 -4.29 -12.47 6.61
C GLY A 349 -3.62 -12.18 7.96
N GLN A 350 -2.43 -11.56 7.99
CA GLN A 350 -1.80 -11.09 9.21
C GLN A 350 -2.03 -9.59 9.38
N ASN A 351 -2.16 -9.14 10.63
CA ASN A 351 -2.14 -7.71 10.97
C ASN A 351 -0.72 -7.16 10.81
N PRO A 352 -0.45 -6.33 9.81
CA PRO A 352 0.89 -5.76 9.66
C PRO A 352 1.22 -4.73 10.74
N LEU A 353 0.24 -3.92 11.19
CA LEU A 353 0.43 -2.89 12.22
C LEU A 353 0.53 -3.53 13.61
N THR A 354 1.70 -3.42 14.25
CA THR A 354 1.97 -4.00 15.56
C THR A 354 1.70 -3.03 16.70
N SER A 355 1.92 -1.74 16.49
CA SER A 355 1.58 -0.71 17.46
C SER A 355 1.35 0.64 16.79
N PHE A 356 0.49 1.44 17.41
CA PHE A 356 0.27 2.85 17.10
C PHE A 356 0.30 3.66 18.38
N THR A 357 1.20 4.63 18.47
CA THR A 357 1.36 5.53 19.60
C THR A 357 1.35 6.98 19.14
N ALA A 358 0.99 7.88 20.05
CA ALA A 358 1.01 9.30 19.76
C ALA A 358 1.39 10.11 21.01
N THR A 359 2.02 11.26 20.78
CA THR A 359 2.31 12.22 21.86
C THR A 359 1.84 13.63 21.46
N ALA A 360 1.48 14.43 22.45
CA ALA A 360 1.28 15.87 22.31
C ALA A 360 2.17 16.60 23.31
N ASP A 361 3.04 17.49 22.82
CA ASP A 361 4.04 18.21 23.64
C ASP A 361 4.81 17.26 24.59
N ASN A 362 5.26 16.12 24.04
CA ASN A 362 5.97 15.02 24.71
C ASN A 362 5.15 14.27 25.78
N LYS A 363 3.83 14.46 25.85
CA LYS A 363 2.93 13.67 26.71
C LYS A 363 2.20 12.62 25.88
N ASN A 364 2.16 11.38 26.38
CA ASN A 364 1.46 10.31 25.72
C ASN A 364 -0.03 10.61 25.57
N LEU A 365 -0.57 10.35 24.40
CA LEU A 365 -2.01 10.39 24.11
C LEU A 365 -2.60 8.99 24.26
N SER A 366 -3.90 8.93 24.53
CA SER A 366 -4.66 7.68 24.40
C SER A 366 -4.78 7.33 22.91
N THR A 367 -4.43 6.09 22.55
CA THR A 367 -4.49 5.60 21.18
C THR A 367 -5.36 4.36 21.08
N ASN A 368 -5.98 4.18 19.93
CA ASN A 368 -6.72 2.98 19.55
C ASN A 368 -6.08 2.41 18.27
N VAL A 369 -5.35 1.30 18.41
CA VAL A 369 -4.64 0.65 17.31
C VAL A 369 -5.61 0.07 16.29
N ASP A 370 -6.75 -0.50 16.73
CA ASP A 370 -7.74 -1.08 15.81
C ASP A 370 -8.36 -0.03 14.88
N GLN A 371 -8.36 1.23 15.31
CA GLN A 371 -8.90 2.35 14.55
C GLN A 371 -7.84 3.36 14.08
N ASN A 372 -6.56 3.11 14.32
CA ASN A 372 -5.44 4.03 14.00
C ASN A 372 -5.71 5.47 14.48
N THR A 373 -6.20 5.61 15.72
CA THR A 373 -6.70 6.87 16.23
C THR A 373 -5.95 7.31 17.48
N ALA A 374 -5.54 8.58 17.52
CA ALA A 374 -5.03 9.26 18.70
C ALA A 374 -6.07 10.25 19.24
N SER A 375 -6.29 10.28 20.55
CA SER A 375 -7.23 11.18 21.23
C SER A 375 -6.47 12.34 21.87
N LEU A 376 -6.78 13.58 21.44
CA LEU A 376 -6.13 14.81 21.89
C LEU A 376 -7.12 15.72 22.62
N THR A 377 -6.86 16.05 23.88
CA THR A 377 -7.62 17.08 24.61
C THR A 377 -6.88 18.40 24.62
N ILE A 378 -7.57 19.46 24.20
CA ILE A 378 -7.02 20.83 24.11
C ILE A 378 -7.78 21.73 25.08
N THR A 379 -7.07 22.35 26.02
CA THR A 379 -7.70 23.16 27.07
C THR A 379 -7.42 24.65 26.86
N ASN A 380 -8.47 25.48 26.90
CA ASN A 380 -8.30 26.94 27.01
C ASN A 380 -8.74 27.44 28.39
N SER A 381 -8.01 28.40 28.94
CA SER A 381 -8.41 29.15 30.12
C SER A 381 -9.40 30.28 29.74
N LYS A 382 -10.29 30.62 30.64
CA LYS A 382 -11.14 31.81 30.48
C LYS A 382 -10.23 33.06 30.37
N GLY A 383 -10.53 33.91 29.39
CA GLY A 383 -9.87 35.22 29.28
C GLY A 383 -10.25 36.04 30.54
N SER A 384 -9.31 36.80 31.09
CA SER A 384 -9.66 37.80 32.09
C SER A 384 -10.57 38.81 31.38
N LYS A 385 -11.82 38.98 31.87
CA LYS A 385 -12.60 40.13 31.48
C LYS A 385 -11.80 41.35 31.94
N LEU A 386 -11.26 42.13 31.03
CA LEU A 386 -10.84 43.49 31.38
C LEU A 386 -12.05 44.13 32.06
N PRO A 387 -11.88 44.76 33.24
CA PRO A 387 -12.97 45.53 33.79
C PRO A 387 -13.47 46.47 32.70
N SER A 388 -14.78 46.46 32.49
CA SER A 388 -15.39 47.36 31.54
C SER A 388 -15.04 48.80 31.99
N THR A 389 -14.00 49.37 31.39
CA THR A 389 -13.56 50.75 31.65
C THR A 389 -14.52 51.77 30.99
N GLY A 390 -15.69 51.32 30.57
CA GLY A 390 -16.68 52.12 29.85
C GLY A 390 -17.83 52.69 30.68
N SER A 391 -17.81 52.55 32.04
CA SER A 391 -18.75 53.34 32.82
C SER A 391 -18.17 54.73 33.11
N ALA A 392 -18.95 55.78 32.91
CA ALA A 392 -18.56 57.17 33.19
C ALA A 392 -17.97 57.33 34.60
N MET A 393 -18.32 56.48 35.57
CA MET A 393 -17.79 56.45 36.92
C MET A 393 -16.31 56.05 37.00
N THR A 394 -15.84 55.14 36.14
CA THR A 394 -14.41 54.71 36.13
C THR A 394 -13.51 55.77 35.52
N MET A 395 -13.99 56.51 34.54
CA MET A 395 -13.27 57.67 33.97
C MET A 395 -13.10 58.81 34.97
N VAL A 396 -14.10 59.08 35.78
CA VAL A 396 -14.04 60.11 36.83
C VAL A 396 -13.01 59.74 37.91
N THR A 397 -12.92 58.46 38.26
CA THR A 397 -11.93 57.98 39.24
C THR A 397 -10.48 58.07 38.71
N VAL A 398 -10.26 57.78 37.45
CA VAL A 398 -8.93 57.93 36.82
C VAL A 398 -8.53 59.38 36.68
N CYS A 399 -9.46 60.23 36.31
CA CYS A 399 -9.22 61.67 36.24
C CYS A 399 -8.95 62.29 37.65
N ALA A 400 -9.70 61.86 38.68
CA ALA A 400 -9.46 62.29 40.05
C ALA A 400 -8.11 61.86 40.59
N GLY A 401 -7.68 60.56 40.25
CA GLY A 401 -6.34 60.05 40.57
C GLY A 401 -5.20 60.80 39.89
N ALA A 402 -5.35 61.19 38.65
CA ALA A 402 -4.35 61.97 37.89
C ALA A 402 -4.22 63.40 38.42
N VAL A 403 -5.32 64.04 38.80
CA VAL A 403 -5.31 65.38 39.42
C VAL A 403 -4.66 65.31 40.80
N ILE A 404 -4.89 64.33 41.61
CA ILE A 404 -4.26 64.18 42.94
C ILE A 404 -2.75 63.96 42.80
N VAL A 405 -2.24 63.23 41.84
CA VAL A 405 -0.81 63.06 41.57
C VAL A 405 -0.18 64.39 41.10
N ALA A 406 -0.83 65.13 40.25
CA ALA A 406 -0.33 66.44 39.83
C ALA A 406 -0.29 67.49 40.95
N VAL A 407 -1.24 67.48 41.88
CA VAL A 407 -1.26 68.39 43.07
C VAL A 407 -0.20 67.96 44.09
N ALA A 408 0.02 66.71 44.29
CA ALA A 408 1.08 66.15 45.20
C ALA A 408 2.48 66.51 44.69
N ASN A 409 2.73 66.52 43.37
CA ASN A 409 4.03 66.88 42.82
C ASN A 409 4.27 68.42 42.90
N LYS A 410 3.19 69.29 42.88
CA LYS A 410 3.35 70.69 43.01
C LYS A 410 3.67 71.13 44.45
N LYS A 411 3.29 70.37 45.45
CA LYS A 411 3.64 70.62 46.87
C LYS A 411 5.04 70.16 47.26
N ARG A 412 5.79 69.51 46.41
CA ARG A 412 7.18 69.11 46.66
C ARG A 412 8.23 70.01 46.00
N GLN A 413 7.82 71.08 45.30
CA GLN A 413 8.71 72.01 44.65
C GLN A 413 8.68 73.42 45.24
N ASP A 414 7.97 73.61 46.36
CA ASP A 414 8.04 74.89 47.14
C ASP A 414 8.75 74.70 48.50
#